data_1fb4138a361bca45040a5770164d872c
#
_entry.id   1fb4138a361bca45040a5770164d872c
#
_cell.length_a   1.000
_cell.length_b   1.000
_cell.length_c   1.000
_cell.angle_alpha   90.00
_cell.angle_beta   90.00
_cell.angle_gamma   90.00
#
_symmetry.space_group_name_H-M   'P 1'
#
loop_
_entity.id
_entity.type
_entity.pdbx_description
1 polymer ?
#
loop_
_entity_poly.entity_id
_entity_poly.type
_entity_poly.pdbx_seq_one_letter_code
_entity_poly.pdbx_strand_id
1 'polypeptide(L)'
;MTNPTAAIIVIGDEILSGRTKDKNIGWLAEQLNSQGIQLREARVIPDIRETIIETVKTMSAAHDLVFTSGGIGPTHDDITTECIAAAFGKKVIRHPEAEARLLSHYENTGLEFNAARQKMADIPEDAALIDNPLSAAPGFILENVHVFAGVPSITVSYTHLTLPTME
;
A
#
# COMPACT_ATOMS: atom_id res chain seq x y z
N MET A 1 9.60 19.08 -20.98
CA MET A 1 9.57 18.23 -19.77
C MET A 1 8.60 17.08 -19.97
N THR A 2 9.04 15.89 -19.64
CA THR A 2 8.16 14.72 -19.67
C THR A 2 7.32 14.68 -18.39
N ASN A 3 6.07 14.25 -18.53
CA ASN A 3 5.21 14.05 -17.36
C ASN A 3 5.76 12.90 -16.51
N PRO A 4 5.61 12.96 -15.18
CA PRO A 4 5.99 11.85 -14.32
C PRO A 4 5.25 10.57 -14.71
N THR A 5 5.92 9.44 -14.55
CA THR A 5 5.34 8.13 -14.81
C THR A 5 5.05 7.40 -13.52
N ALA A 6 4.02 6.56 -13.54
CA ALA A 6 3.64 5.75 -12.38
C ALA A 6 3.33 4.32 -12.80
N ALA A 7 3.43 3.42 -11.85
CA ALA A 7 2.99 2.04 -11.98
C ALA A 7 2.13 1.66 -10.77
N ILE A 8 1.22 0.71 -10.96
CA ILE A 8 0.46 0.12 -9.87
C ILE A 8 0.71 -1.39 -9.83
N ILE A 9 0.92 -1.91 -8.62
CA ILE A 9 1.06 -3.33 -8.34
C ILE A 9 -0.12 -3.74 -7.47
N VAL A 10 -0.98 -4.59 -8.01
CA VAL A 10 -2.12 -5.15 -7.28
C VAL A 10 -1.69 -6.52 -6.75
N ILE A 11 -1.67 -6.66 -5.43
CA ILE A 11 -1.17 -7.86 -4.76
C ILE A 11 -2.34 -8.60 -4.13
N GLY A 12 -2.61 -9.80 -4.60
CA GLY A 12 -3.69 -10.60 -4.03
C GLY A 12 -4.08 -11.80 -4.88
N ASP A 13 -4.03 -12.97 -4.27
CA ASP A 13 -4.47 -14.21 -4.93
C ASP A 13 -5.96 -14.14 -5.28
N GLU A 14 -6.76 -13.42 -4.49
CA GLU A 14 -8.19 -13.26 -4.73
C GLU A 14 -8.51 -12.50 -6.02
N ILE A 15 -7.61 -11.63 -6.45
CA ILE A 15 -7.76 -10.91 -7.73
C ILE A 15 -7.46 -11.87 -8.88
N LEU A 16 -6.37 -12.62 -8.78
CA LEU A 16 -5.95 -13.57 -9.82
C LEU A 16 -6.92 -14.73 -9.97
N SER A 17 -7.55 -15.16 -8.89
CA SER A 17 -8.55 -16.25 -8.92
C SER A 17 -9.92 -15.79 -9.39
N GLY A 18 -10.13 -14.49 -9.53
CA GLY A 18 -11.44 -13.94 -9.92
C GLY A 18 -12.44 -13.82 -8.78
N ARG A 19 -12.07 -14.15 -7.54
CA ARG A 19 -12.98 -14.00 -6.38
C ARG A 19 -13.30 -12.55 -6.10
N THR A 20 -12.35 -11.66 -6.34
CA THR A 20 -12.51 -10.23 -6.15
C THR A 20 -12.09 -9.53 -7.43
N LYS A 21 -12.89 -8.56 -7.87
CA LYS A 21 -12.53 -7.73 -9.03
C LYS A 21 -11.78 -6.51 -8.55
N ASP A 22 -10.66 -6.21 -9.19
CA ASP A 22 -9.93 -4.99 -8.90
C ASP A 22 -10.70 -3.75 -9.38
N LYS A 23 -10.75 -2.74 -8.52
CA LYS A 23 -11.33 -1.42 -8.85
C LYS A 23 -10.31 -0.31 -8.65
N ASN A 24 -9.14 -0.64 -8.16
CA ASN A 24 -8.12 0.34 -7.81
C ASN A 24 -7.37 0.88 -9.03
N ILE A 25 -7.12 0.03 -10.03
CA ILE A 25 -6.35 0.43 -11.23
C ILE A 25 -7.06 1.57 -11.96
N GLY A 26 -8.33 1.38 -12.31
CA GLY A 26 -9.09 2.39 -13.06
C GLY A 26 -9.23 3.69 -12.29
N TRP A 27 -9.56 3.59 -11.01
CA TRP A 27 -9.72 4.78 -10.17
C TRP A 27 -8.41 5.55 -10.03
N LEU A 28 -7.32 4.85 -9.74
CA LEU A 28 -6.00 5.48 -9.60
C LEU A 28 -5.55 6.13 -10.92
N ALA A 29 -5.77 5.45 -12.05
CA ALA A 29 -5.44 6.00 -13.36
C ALA A 29 -6.13 7.35 -13.62
N GLU A 30 -7.40 7.44 -13.27
CA GLU A 30 -8.16 8.69 -13.41
C GLU A 30 -7.60 9.79 -12.52
N GLN A 31 -7.32 9.47 -11.25
CA GLN A 31 -6.78 10.44 -10.29
C GLN A 31 -5.39 10.94 -10.69
N LEU A 32 -4.51 10.05 -11.11
CA LEU A 32 -3.17 10.40 -11.55
C LEU A 32 -3.21 11.25 -12.82
N ASN A 33 -4.04 10.85 -13.78
CA ASN A 33 -4.18 11.59 -15.03
C ASN A 33 -4.65 13.04 -14.79
N SER A 34 -5.56 13.25 -13.83
CA SER A 34 -6.03 14.59 -13.49
C SER A 34 -4.91 15.48 -12.91
N GLN A 35 -3.82 14.89 -12.44
CA GLN A 35 -2.66 15.60 -11.88
C GLN A 35 -1.47 15.63 -12.85
N GLY A 36 -1.65 15.19 -14.09
CA GLY A 36 -0.57 15.16 -15.07
C GLY A 36 0.41 14.01 -14.91
N ILE A 37 0.05 12.98 -14.13
CA ILE A 37 0.88 11.80 -13.91
C ILE A 37 0.34 10.67 -14.80
N GLN A 38 1.22 10.03 -15.56
CA GLN A 38 0.83 8.96 -16.47
C GLN A 38 1.00 7.59 -15.79
N LEU A 39 -0.11 6.87 -15.62
CA LEU A 39 -0.05 5.46 -15.22
C LEU A 39 0.35 4.63 -16.44
N ARG A 40 1.58 4.14 -16.45
CA ARG A 40 2.19 3.47 -17.61
C ARG A 40 2.16 1.97 -17.51
N GLU A 41 2.04 1.42 -16.31
CA GLU A 41 2.11 0.00 -16.11
C GLU A 41 1.25 -0.42 -14.92
N ALA A 42 0.57 -1.57 -15.08
CA ALA A 42 -0.19 -2.19 -13.99
C ALA A 42 0.14 -3.68 -14.00
N ARG A 43 0.47 -4.22 -12.82
CA ARG A 43 0.72 -5.66 -12.66
C ARG A 43 -0.16 -6.19 -11.54
N VAL A 44 -0.75 -7.35 -11.77
CA VAL A 44 -1.48 -8.11 -10.75
C VAL A 44 -0.63 -9.32 -10.42
N ILE A 45 -0.26 -9.46 -9.15
CA ILE A 45 0.67 -10.51 -8.73
C ILE A 45 0.12 -11.27 -7.51
N PRO A 46 0.55 -12.53 -7.32
CA PRO A 46 0.15 -13.32 -6.15
C PRO A 46 0.86 -12.88 -4.88
N ASP A 47 0.36 -13.34 -3.73
CA ASP A 47 0.97 -13.13 -2.42
C ASP A 47 2.18 -14.06 -2.23
N ILE A 48 3.20 -13.88 -3.05
CA ILE A 48 4.44 -14.67 -3.04
C ILE A 48 5.60 -13.71 -2.79
N ARG A 49 6.38 -13.98 -1.74
CA ARG A 49 7.45 -13.10 -1.28
C ARG A 49 8.41 -12.69 -2.40
N GLU A 50 8.97 -13.65 -3.12
CA GLU A 50 9.97 -13.40 -4.16
C GLU A 50 9.38 -12.57 -5.30
N THR A 51 8.15 -12.85 -5.68
CA THR A 51 7.45 -12.13 -6.74
C THR A 51 7.20 -10.67 -6.34
N ILE A 52 6.76 -10.44 -5.12
CA ILE A 52 6.50 -9.08 -4.61
C ILE A 52 7.81 -8.28 -4.58
N ILE A 53 8.86 -8.84 -4.00
CA ILE A 53 10.17 -8.17 -3.89
C ILE A 53 10.71 -7.80 -5.26
N GLU A 54 10.73 -8.74 -6.19
CA GLU A 54 11.25 -8.52 -7.54
C GLU A 54 10.42 -7.47 -8.30
N THR A 55 9.10 -7.56 -8.23
CA THR A 55 8.20 -6.63 -8.91
C THR A 55 8.37 -5.22 -8.37
N VAL A 56 8.42 -5.06 -7.05
CA VAL A 56 8.61 -3.74 -6.41
C VAL A 56 9.94 -3.13 -6.84
N LYS A 57 11.02 -3.88 -6.81
CA LYS A 57 12.35 -3.39 -7.24
C LYS A 57 12.35 -2.95 -8.71
N THR A 58 11.78 -3.78 -9.58
CA THR A 58 11.71 -3.49 -11.01
C THR A 58 10.89 -2.24 -11.30
N MET A 59 9.72 -2.13 -10.69
CA MET A 59 8.83 -0.99 -10.89
C MET A 59 9.39 0.29 -10.30
N SER A 60 9.99 0.21 -9.11
CA SER A 60 10.62 1.36 -8.45
C SER A 60 11.74 1.96 -9.28
N ALA A 61 12.52 1.12 -9.96
CA ALA A 61 13.60 1.58 -10.83
C ALA A 61 13.10 2.15 -12.16
N ALA A 62 11.94 1.69 -12.63
CA ALA A 62 11.44 2.03 -13.97
C ALA A 62 10.51 3.24 -14.01
N HIS A 63 9.91 3.62 -12.88
CA HIS A 63 8.90 4.68 -12.82
C HIS A 63 9.22 5.68 -11.72
N ASP A 64 8.69 6.90 -11.88
CA ASP A 64 8.87 7.95 -10.87
C ASP A 64 8.10 7.65 -9.59
N LEU A 65 6.90 7.05 -9.71
CA LEU A 65 6.04 6.68 -8.60
C LEU A 65 5.54 5.24 -8.76
N VAL A 66 5.47 4.52 -7.67
CA VAL A 66 4.87 3.19 -7.63
C VAL A 66 3.81 3.16 -6.54
N PHE A 67 2.66 2.60 -6.87
CA PHE A 67 1.56 2.39 -5.94
C PHE A 67 1.33 0.89 -5.78
N THR A 68 1.08 0.43 -4.56
CA THR A 68 0.67 -0.95 -4.33
C THR A 68 -0.67 -0.99 -3.62
N SER A 69 -1.48 -1.98 -3.93
CA SER A 69 -2.71 -2.24 -3.20
C SER A 69 -2.76 -3.72 -2.80
N GLY A 70 -3.19 -3.97 -1.57
CA GLY A 70 -3.32 -5.32 -1.02
C GLY A 70 -2.16 -5.77 -0.14
N GLY A 71 -2.44 -6.75 0.68
CA GLY A 71 -1.44 -7.46 1.47
C GLY A 71 -0.91 -6.75 2.71
N ILE A 72 -1.62 -5.73 3.23
CA ILE A 72 -1.23 -5.04 4.47
C ILE A 72 -2.23 -5.22 5.62
N GLY A 73 -3.13 -6.17 5.50
CA GLY A 73 -4.12 -6.48 6.53
C GLY A 73 -3.56 -7.36 7.67
N PRO A 74 -4.46 -7.87 8.53
CA PRO A 74 -4.05 -8.56 9.76
C PRO A 74 -3.75 -10.05 9.61
N THR A 75 -3.95 -10.65 8.42
CA THR A 75 -3.79 -12.09 8.27
C THR A 75 -2.34 -12.48 7.98
N HIS A 76 -2.04 -13.78 8.11
CA HIS A 76 -0.70 -14.29 7.82
C HIS A 76 -0.37 -14.25 6.31
N ASP A 77 -1.38 -14.14 5.46
CA ASP A 77 -1.19 -13.99 4.01
C ASP A 77 -0.86 -12.54 3.61
N ASP A 78 -1.03 -11.59 4.53
CA ASP A 78 -0.72 -10.19 4.31
C ASP A 78 0.78 -9.95 4.52
N ILE A 79 1.59 -10.13 3.47
CA ILE A 79 3.06 -10.09 3.53
C ILE A 79 3.68 -8.90 2.81
N THR A 80 2.86 -7.99 2.28
CA THR A 80 3.35 -6.88 1.46
C THR A 80 4.34 -5.99 2.21
N THR A 81 4.06 -5.62 3.45
CA THR A 81 4.92 -4.73 4.23
C THR A 81 6.34 -5.29 4.38
N GLU A 82 6.45 -6.54 4.78
CA GLU A 82 7.76 -7.19 4.96
C GLU A 82 8.50 -7.36 3.63
N CYS A 83 7.78 -7.61 2.53
CA CYS A 83 8.38 -7.73 1.21
C CYS A 83 8.92 -6.39 0.71
N ILE A 84 8.18 -5.30 0.92
CA ILE A 84 8.63 -3.97 0.53
C ILE A 84 9.83 -3.54 1.36
N ALA A 85 9.81 -3.79 2.67
CA ALA A 85 10.97 -3.53 3.52
C ALA A 85 12.19 -4.30 3.02
N ALA A 86 12.04 -5.59 2.71
CA ALA A 86 13.12 -6.42 2.19
C ALA A 86 13.65 -5.90 0.84
N ALA A 87 12.77 -5.41 -0.03
CA ALA A 87 13.16 -4.87 -1.33
C ALA A 87 14.13 -3.69 -1.21
N PHE A 88 14.02 -2.91 -0.15
CA PHE A 88 14.84 -1.73 0.09
C PHE A 88 15.85 -1.91 1.25
N GLY A 89 16.03 -3.13 1.73
CA GLY A 89 16.99 -3.43 2.79
C GLY A 89 16.65 -2.79 4.13
N LYS A 90 15.37 -2.61 4.43
CA LYS A 90 14.88 -2.02 5.67
C LYS A 90 14.34 -3.08 6.62
N LYS A 91 14.42 -2.78 7.92
CA LYS A 91 13.79 -3.61 8.95
C LYS A 91 12.33 -3.18 9.10
N VAL A 92 11.49 -4.12 9.51
CA VAL A 92 10.11 -3.83 9.89
C VAL A 92 10.10 -3.58 11.40
N ILE A 93 9.48 -2.47 11.80
CA ILE A 93 9.37 -2.09 13.21
C ILE A 93 7.91 -1.94 13.60
N ARG A 94 7.59 -2.12 14.89
CA ARG A 94 6.28 -1.76 15.44
C ARG A 94 6.26 -0.23 15.58
N HIS A 95 5.57 0.45 14.66
CA HIS A 95 5.54 1.90 14.62
C HIS A 95 4.64 2.46 15.73
N PRO A 96 5.18 3.27 16.66
CA PRO A 96 4.38 3.73 17.82
C PRO A 96 3.13 4.52 17.45
N GLU A 97 3.21 5.41 16.48
CA GLU A 97 2.06 6.20 16.04
C GLU A 97 1.01 5.34 15.35
N ALA A 98 1.42 4.39 14.51
CA ALA A 98 0.51 3.45 13.86
C ALA A 98 -0.19 2.58 14.89
N GLU A 99 0.55 2.09 15.89
CA GLU A 99 -0.03 1.29 16.98
C GLU A 99 -1.05 2.10 17.78
N ALA A 100 -0.73 3.34 18.11
CA ALA A 100 -1.64 4.21 18.87
C ALA A 100 -2.95 4.48 18.09
N ARG A 101 -2.87 4.70 16.79
CA ARG A 101 -4.04 4.90 15.93
C ARG A 101 -4.91 3.66 15.87
N LEU A 102 -4.30 2.49 15.72
CA LEU A 102 -5.01 1.21 15.70
C LEU A 102 -5.69 0.92 17.04
N LEU A 103 -4.98 1.12 18.14
CA LEU A 103 -5.53 0.91 19.48
C LEU A 103 -6.76 1.79 19.71
N SER A 104 -6.67 3.06 19.37
CA SER A 104 -7.79 4.00 19.48
C SER A 104 -9.00 3.56 18.65
N HIS A 105 -8.76 3.09 17.43
CA HIS A 105 -9.82 2.60 16.55
C HIS A 105 -10.53 1.38 17.16
N TYR A 106 -9.77 0.39 17.64
CA TYR A 106 -10.35 -0.84 18.18
C TYR A 106 -11.03 -0.63 19.54
N GLU A 107 -10.59 0.31 20.35
CA GLU A 107 -11.28 0.70 21.57
C GLU A 107 -12.71 1.17 21.27
N ASN A 108 -12.91 1.88 20.18
CA ASN A 108 -14.21 2.41 19.76
C ASN A 108 -15.11 1.36 19.10
N THR A 109 -14.55 0.25 18.61
CA THR A 109 -15.33 -0.79 17.92
C THR A 109 -15.76 -1.94 18.81
N GLY A 110 -15.19 -2.05 20.02
CA GLY A 110 -15.44 -3.16 20.93
C GLY A 110 -14.74 -4.46 20.51
N LEU A 111 -13.93 -4.43 19.48
CA LEU A 111 -13.14 -5.59 19.03
C LEU A 111 -11.81 -5.64 19.78
N GLU A 112 -11.34 -6.86 20.05
CA GLU A 112 -10.05 -7.04 20.71
C GLU A 112 -8.90 -6.63 19.80
N PHE A 113 -7.96 -5.85 20.34
CA PHE A 113 -6.72 -5.51 19.65
C PHE A 113 -5.69 -6.62 19.84
N ASN A 114 -5.94 -7.76 19.21
CA ASN A 114 -5.12 -8.96 19.31
C ASN A 114 -3.81 -8.85 18.52
N ALA A 115 -2.95 -9.88 18.65
CA ALA A 115 -1.66 -9.91 17.99
C ALA A 115 -1.75 -9.77 16.46
N ALA A 116 -2.74 -10.40 15.84
CA ALA A 116 -2.96 -10.31 14.39
C ALA A 116 -3.26 -8.87 13.95
N ARG A 117 -4.10 -8.16 14.68
CA ARG A 117 -4.43 -6.77 14.39
C ARG A 117 -3.29 -5.82 14.70
N GLN A 118 -2.51 -6.12 15.73
CA GLN A 118 -1.30 -5.33 16.06
C GLN A 118 -0.29 -5.35 14.93
N LYS A 119 -0.24 -6.42 14.14
CA LYS A 119 0.65 -6.55 12.99
C LYS A 119 0.46 -5.41 11.98
N MET A 120 -0.73 -4.84 11.89
CA MET A 120 -0.99 -3.71 10.97
C MET A 120 -0.22 -2.45 11.36
N ALA A 121 0.36 -2.40 12.55
CA ALA A 121 1.26 -1.33 12.98
C ALA A 121 2.74 -1.61 12.64
N ASP A 122 3.03 -2.73 12.03
CA ASP A 122 4.38 -3.08 11.59
C ASP A 122 4.67 -2.35 10.26
N ILE A 123 5.62 -1.44 10.29
CA ILE A 123 5.94 -0.52 9.21
C ILE A 123 7.44 -0.58 8.96
N PRO A 124 7.92 -0.49 7.72
CA PRO A 124 9.36 -0.41 7.48
C PRO A 124 9.98 0.81 8.17
N GLU A 125 11.18 0.65 8.71
CA GLU A 125 11.92 1.80 9.23
C GLU A 125 12.12 2.83 8.13
N ASP A 126 12.16 4.10 8.50
CA ASP A 126 12.30 5.25 7.58
C ASP A 126 11.10 5.50 6.66
N ALA A 127 10.03 4.72 6.76
CA ALA A 127 8.82 4.97 5.98
C ALA A 127 7.96 6.06 6.63
N ALA A 128 7.29 6.85 5.80
CA ALA A 128 6.30 7.82 6.25
C ALA A 128 4.92 7.16 6.29
N LEU A 129 4.11 7.47 7.31
CA LEU A 129 2.75 6.95 7.39
C LEU A 129 1.81 7.70 6.47
N ILE A 130 0.89 6.95 5.86
CA ILE A 130 -0.25 7.51 5.14
C ILE A 130 -1.48 7.34 6.01
N ASP A 131 -2.16 8.45 6.30
CA ASP A 131 -3.34 8.43 7.14
C ASP A 131 -4.53 7.74 6.45
N ASN A 132 -5.29 6.96 7.24
CA ASN A 132 -6.47 6.27 6.75
C ASN A 132 -7.67 6.60 7.64
N PRO A 133 -8.50 7.58 7.26
CA PRO A 133 -9.65 7.97 8.08
C PRO A 133 -10.79 6.95 8.08
N LEU A 134 -10.81 6.00 7.15
CA LEU A 134 -11.89 5.00 7.05
C LEU A 134 -11.64 3.77 7.92
N SER A 135 -10.41 3.38 8.06
CA SER A 135 -10.00 2.32 8.99
C SER A 135 -8.66 2.72 9.57
N ALA A 136 -8.28 2.15 10.68
CA ALA A 136 -7.05 2.57 11.33
C ALA A 136 -5.77 1.96 10.71
N ALA A 137 -5.91 1.04 9.79
CA ALA A 137 -4.77 0.39 9.14
C ALA A 137 -4.01 1.39 8.26
N PRO A 138 -2.86 1.91 8.68
CA PRO A 138 -2.16 2.92 7.90
C PRO A 138 -1.48 2.31 6.68
N GLY A 139 -1.44 3.10 5.59
CA GLY A 139 -0.50 2.85 4.53
C GLY A 139 0.84 3.51 4.85
N PHE A 140 1.78 3.42 3.95
CA PHE A 140 3.08 4.06 4.13
C PHE A 140 3.75 4.37 2.78
N ILE A 141 4.73 5.26 2.85
CA ILE A 141 5.58 5.61 1.71
C ILE A 141 7.01 5.23 2.07
N LEU A 142 7.62 4.38 1.26
CA LEU A 142 9.03 4.03 1.36
C LEU A 142 9.67 4.24 0.00
N GLU A 143 10.72 5.07 -0.06
CA GLU A 143 11.31 5.51 -1.32
C GLU A 143 10.22 6.13 -2.21
N ASN A 144 10.07 5.65 -3.45
CA ASN A 144 9.01 6.11 -4.34
C ASN A 144 7.78 5.19 -4.36
N VAL A 145 7.67 4.29 -3.39
CA VAL A 145 6.59 3.29 -3.31
C VAL A 145 5.55 3.72 -2.26
N HIS A 146 4.31 3.89 -2.73
CA HIS A 146 3.15 4.24 -1.91
C HIS A 146 2.31 2.99 -1.70
N VAL A 147 2.15 2.56 -0.46
CA VAL A 147 1.54 1.26 -0.11
C VAL A 147 0.17 1.49 0.52
N PHE A 148 -0.86 0.90 -0.08
CA PHE A 148 -2.25 1.05 0.35
C PHE A 148 -2.89 -0.31 0.65
N ALA A 149 -3.97 -0.28 1.44
CA ALA A 149 -4.84 -1.43 1.62
C ALA A 149 -5.58 -1.75 0.31
N GLY A 150 -5.97 -3.02 0.13
CA GLY A 150 -6.63 -3.48 -1.09
C GLY A 150 -8.11 -3.12 -1.22
N VAL A 151 -8.70 -2.47 -0.22
CA VAL A 151 -10.11 -2.07 -0.26
C VAL A 151 -10.25 -0.77 -1.05
N PRO A 152 -11.04 -0.72 -2.13
CA PRO A 152 -11.12 0.46 -2.99
C PRO A 152 -11.45 1.76 -2.25
N SER A 153 -12.38 1.74 -1.31
CA SER A 153 -12.75 2.93 -0.52
C SER A 153 -11.58 3.45 0.31
N ILE A 154 -10.73 2.57 0.83
CA ILE A 154 -9.54 2.94 1.58
C ILE A 154 -8.49 3.52 0.64
N THR A 155 -8.28 2.91 -0.51
CA THR A 155 -7.35 3.41 -1.54
C THR A 155 -7.75 4.81 -2.00
N VAL A 156 -9.03 5.05 -2.24
CA VAL A 156 -9.57 6.37 -2.58
C VAL A 156 -9.20 7.39 -1.51
N SER A 157 -9.44 7.05 -0.24
CA SER A 157 -9.13 7.93 0.88
C SER A 157 -7.64 8.29 0.94
N TYR A 158 -6.76 7.30 0.83
CA TYR A 158 -5.32 7.53 0.82
C TYR A 158 -4.89 8.44 -0.32
N THR A 159 -5.32 8.12 -1.53
CA THR A 159 -4.89 8.83 -2.74
C THR A 159 -5.34 10.28 -2.73
N HIS A 160 -6.56 10.53 -2.27
CA HIS A 160 -7.11 11.88 -2.16
C HIS A 160 -6.30 12.76 -1.22
N LEU A 161 -5.80 12.18 -0.12
CA LEU A 161 -5.09 12.93 0.92
C LEU A 161 -3.59 13.04 0.70
N THR A 162 -2.98 12.09 -0.02
CA THR A 162 -1.55 11.86 0.05
C THR A 162 -0.81 11.88 -1.28
N LEU A 163 -1.48 12.08 -2.41
CA LEU A 163 -0.75 12.20 -3.68
C LEU A 163 0.20 13.39 -3.59
N PRO A 164 1.49 13.17 -3.92
CA PRO A 164 2.46 14.25 -3.83
C PRO A 164 2.15 15.34 -4.85
N THR A 165 2.46 16.58 -4.46
CA THR A 165 2.41 17.70 -5.41
C THR A 165 3.59 17.55 -6.35
N MET A 166 3.32 17.35 -7.61
CA MET A 166 4.36 17.23 -8.63
C MET A 166 4.56 18.59 -9.29
N GLU A 167 5.65 19.18 -8.98
CA GLU A 167 6.04 20.47 -9.60
C GLU A 167 7.13 20.26 -10.65
#